data_8f889d96d6cf6dbd178e66508882d87d
#
_entry.id   8f889d96d6cf6dbd178e66508882d87d
#
_cell.length_a   1.000
_cell.length_b   1.000
_cell.length_c   1.000
_cell.angle_alpha   90.00
_cell.angle_beta   90.00
_cell.angle_gamma   90.00
#
_symmetry.space_group_name_H-M   'P 1'
#
loop_
_entity.id
_entity.type
_entity.pdbx_description
1 polymer ?
#
loop_
_entity_poly.entity_id
_entity_poly.type
_entity_poly.pdbx_seq_one_letter_code
_entity_poly.pdbx_strand_id
1 'polypeptide(L)' 'LETRLIEEEINYSFTYPMMNDVMRIVKDMQPRIVSQTFDNTCEIRLAIRKSQAETLKAKLSKLSFK' A
#
# COMPACT_ATOMS: atom_id res chain seq x y z
N LEU A 1 -18.02 20.00 9.95
CA LEU A 1 -17.91 20.54 9.13
C LEU A 1 -17.32 20.00 7.99
N GLU A 2 -16.33 19.35 7.88
CA GLU A 2 -15.91 18.73 6.80
C GLU A 2 -16.30 17.40 6.76
N THR A 3 -16.76 16.90 5.66
CA THR A 3 -17.09 15.59 5.46
C THR A 3 -16.00 14.96 4.85
N ARG A 4 -15.11 14.37 5.51
CA ARG A 4 -14.03 13.70 4.90
C ARG A 4 -14.26 12.28 4.89
N LEU A 5 -13.88 11.59 3.85
CA LEU A 5 -13.90 10.15 3.81
C LEU A 5 -12.85 9.65 4.76
N ILE A 6 -13.16 8.62 5.48
CA ILE A 6 -12.21 8.03 6.41
C ILE A 6 -11.32 7.09 5.65
N GLU A 7 -10.17 7.58 5.26
CA GLU A 7 -9.20 6.77 4.55
C GLU A 7 -7.93 6.69 5.38
N GLU A 8 -7.24 5.60 5.26
CA GLU A 8 -6.02 5.41 6.00
C GLU A 8 -4.86 5.36 5.04
N GLU A 9 -3.79 6.06 5.38
CA GLU A 9 -2.60 6.04 4.54
C GLU A 9 -1.68 4.94 5.01
N ILE A 10 -1.17 4.17 4.08
CA ILE A 10 -0.30 3.06 4.38
C ILE A 10 1.00 3.29 3.65
N ASN A 11 2.10 3.35 4.41
CA ASN A 11 3.42 3.43 3.81
C ASN A 11 4.02 2.06 3.80
N TYR A 12 4.60 1.68 2.70
CA TYR A 12 5.20 0.37 2.58
C TYR A 12 6.49 0.50 1.78
N SER A 13 7.54 -0.07 2.30
CA SER A 13 8.80 -0.06 1.59
C SER A 13 9.13 -1.49 1.17
N PHE A 14 9.73 -1.61 0.03
CA PHE A 14 10.03 -2.94 -0.50
C PHE A 14 11.23 -2.82 -1.43
N THR A 15 11.70 -3.95 -1.90
CA THR A 15 12.83 -3.97 -2.82
C THR A 15 12.33 -4.32 -4.21
N TYR A 16 13.20 -4.19 -5.19
CA TYR A 16 12.81 -4.48 -6.55
C TYR A 16 12.22 -5.86 -6.74
N PRO A 17 12.80 -6.90 -6.19
CA PRO A 17 12.21 -8.23 -6.37
C PRO A 17 10.80 -8.34 -5.86
N MET A 18 10.43 -7.52 -4.87
CA MET A 18 9.10 -7.58 -4.32
C MET A 18 8.13 -6.68 -5.04
N MET A 19 8.62 -5.89 -5.98
CA MET A 19 7.76 -4.93 -6.65
C MET A 19 6.59 -5.63 -7.35
N ASN A 20 6.86 -6.74 -8.01
CA ASN A 20 5.79 -7.44 -8.70
C ASN A 20 4.68 -7.85 -7.76
N ASP A 21 5.06 -8.37 -6.60
CA ASP A 21 4.07 -8.80 -5.64
C ASP A 21 3.28 -7.60 -5.11
N VAL A 22 3.99 -6.52 -4.84
CA VAL A 22 3.32 -5.32 -4.32
C VAL A 22 2.35 -4.79 -5.37
N MET A 23 2.78 -4.73 -6.62
CA MET A 23 1.90 -4.24 -7.66
C MET A 23 0.70 -5.13 -7.86
N ARG A 24 0.89 -6.43 -7.67
CA ARG A 24 -0.22 -7.35 -7.81
C ARG A 24 -1.29 -7.05 -6.76
N ILE A 25 -0.85 -6.80 -5.53
CA ILE A 25 -1.78 -6.49 -4.47
C ILE A 25 -2.45 -5.14 -4.74
N VAL A 26 -1.69 -4.18 -5.23
CA VAL A 26 -2.24 -2.88 -5.55
C VAL A 26 -3.33 -3.02 -6.59
N LYS A 27 -3.10 -3.84 -7.59
CA LYS A 27 -4.12 -4.03 -8.60
C LYS A 27 -5.34 -4.75 -8.04
N ASP A 28 -5.10 -5.69 -7.12
CA ASP A 28 -6.18 -6.46 -6.57
C ASP A 28 -7.08 -5.60 -5.69
N MET A 29 -6.48 -4.81 -4.83
CA MET A 29 -7.24 -3.96 -3.92
C MET A 29 -7.56 -2.62 -4.53
N GLN A 30 -6.75 -2.18 -5.47
CA GLN A 30 -6.95 -0.91 -6.16
C GLN A 30 -7.00 0.27 -5.18
N PRO A 31 -6.01 0.36 -4.29
CA PRO A 31 -5.96 1.51 -3.42
C PRO A 31 -5.48 2.72 -4.20
N ARG A 32 -5.68 3.90 -3.60
CA ARG A 32 -5.26 5.11 -4.27
C ARG A 32 -3.78 5.32 -3.99
N ILE A 33 -3.00 5.51 -5.03
CA ILE A 33 -1.58 5.74 -4.86
C ILE A 33 -1.38 7.21 -4.56
N VAL A 34 -0.95 7.49 -3.35
CA VAL A 34 -0.70 8.86 -2.92
C VAL A 34 0.67 9.30 -3.38
N SER A 35 1.64 8.41 -3.22
CA SER A 35 3.01 8.76 -3.58
C SER A 35 3.78 7.49 -3.81
N GLN A 36 4.79 7.57 -4.62
CA GLN A 36 5.67 6.44 -4.80
C GLN A 36 7.06 6.97 -5.08
N THR A 37 8.04 6.35 -4.49
CA THR A 37 9.42 6.75 -4.61
C THR A 37 10.25 5.53 -4.97
N PHE A 38 11.02 5.65 -6.02
CA PHE A 38 11.90 4.57 -6.44
C PHE A 38 13.31 5.10 -6.45
N ASP A 39 13.95 5.05 -5.30
CA ASP A 39 15.29 5.56 -5.17
C ASP A 39 16.15 4.43 -4.73
N ASN A 40 16.96 4.63 -3.72
CA ASN A 40 17.72 3.53 -3.16
C ASN A 40 16.77 2.48 -2.65
N THR A 41 15.65 2.90 -2.10
CA THR A 41 14.65 2.00 -1.59
C THR A 41 13.33 2.32 -2.27
N CYS A 42 12.57 1.31 -2.58
CA CYS A 42 11.26 1.53 -3.19
C CYS A 42 10.24 1.72 -2.08
N GLU A 43 9.53 2.81 -2.14
CA GLU A 43 8.50 3.09 -1.15
C GLU A 43 7.24 3.50 -1.85
N ILE A 44 6.12 3.16 -1.28
CA ILE A 44 4.86 3.51 -1.88
C ILE A 44 3.89 3.89 -0.76
N ARG A 45 3.14 4.92 -0.99
CA ARG A 45 2.15 5.37 -0.03
C ARG A 45 0.78 5.21 -0.66
N LEU A 46 -0.10 4.52 0.02
CA LEU A 46 -1.42 4.22 -0.50
C LEU A 46 -2.46 4.73 0.46
N ALA A 47 -3.59 5.14 -0.09
CA ALA A 47 -4.72 5.55 0.73
C ALA A 47 -5.89 4.66 0.37
N ILE A 48 -6.52 4.08 1.37
CA ILE A 48 -7.58 3.16 1.12
C ILE A 48 -8.57 3.27 2.27
N ARG A 49 -9.79 2.87 2.00
CA ARG A 49 -10.82 2.93 3.02
C ARG A 49 -10.37 2.18 4.26
N LYS A 50 -10.68 2.72 5.41
CA LYS A 50 -10.20 2.14 6.64
C LYS A 50 -10.63 0.68 6.79
N SER A 51 -11.84 0.38 6.39
CA SER A 51 -12.32 -0.98 6.53
C SER A 51 -11.51 -1.96 5.68
N GLN A 52 -10.90 -1.49 4.60
CA GLN A 52 -10.10 -2.36 3.78
C GLN A 52 -8.62 -2.21 4.06
N ALA A 53 -8.25 -1.22 4.85
CA ALA A 53 -6.84 -1.01 5.14
C ALA A 53 -6.25 -2.20 5.85
N GLU A 54 -7.01 -2.82 6.72
CA GLU A 54 -6.48 -3.97 7.44
C GLU A 54 -6.19 -5.11 6.48
N THR A 55 -7.09 -5.35 5.54
CA THR A 55 -6.86 -6.41 4.57
C THR A 55 -5.63 -6.10 3.74
N LEU A 56 -5.48 -4.85 3.32
CA LEU A 56 -4.32 -4.49 2.54
C LEU A 56 -3.06 -4.67 3.34
N LYS A 57 -3.07 -4.25 4.59
CA LYS A 57 -1.89 -4.41 5.43
C LYS A 57 -1.55 -5.87 5.61
N ALA A 58 -2.55 -6.71 5.79
CA ALA A 58 -2.30 -8.12 5.97
C ALA A 58 -1.65 -8.72 4.72
N LYS A 59 -2.14 -8.32 3.55
CA LYS A 59 -1.56 -8.84 2.33
C LYS A 59 -0.12 -8.38 2.17
N LEU A 60 0.14 -7.11 2.47
CA LEU A 60 1.49 -6.61 2.37
C LEU A 60 2.40 -7.25 3.41
N SER A 61 1.86 -7.51 4.58
CA SER A 61 2.67 -8.13 5.61
C SER A 61 3.15 -9.50 5.18
N LYS A 62 2.32 -10.21 4.44
CA LYS A 62 2.73 -11.52 3.97
C LYS A 62 3.91 -11.42 3.03
N LEU A 63 3.99 -10.34 2.29
CA LEU A 63 5.10 -10.18 1.38
C LEU A 63 6.40 -9.96 2.14
N SER A 64 6.34 -9.15 3.19
CA SER A 64 7.56 -8.85 3.92
C SER A 64 7.90 -9.94 4.90
N PHE A 65 7.03 -10.91 5.07
CA PHE A 65 7.32 -11.98 6.00
C PHE A 65 8.37 -12.90 5.43
N LYS A 66 9.30 -13.30 6.23
CA LYS A 66 10.30 -14.22 5.75
C LYS A 66 10.44 -15.40 6.65
#